data_950f4a1690d6e8bea87e2877e7caa054
#
_entry.id   950f4a1690d6e8bea87e2877e7caa054
#
_cell.length_a   1.000
_cell.length_b   1.000
_cell.length_c   1.000
_cell.angle_alpha   90.00
_cell.angle_beta   90.00
_cell.angle_gamma   90.00
#
_symmetry.space_group_name_H-M   'P 1'
#
loop_
_entity.id
_entity.type
_entity.pdbx_description
1 polymer ?
#
loop_
_entity_poly.entity_id
_entity_poly.type
_entity_poly.pdbx_seq_one_letter_code
_entity_poly.pdbx_strand_id
1 'polypeptide(L)'
;MTEQLRQKKENLEQWMADHVKEGICIAFSAGVDSSLLLKMACDAGKAAGVPVWAVTFSTKLHPHGELEDARQAAAELGAEHIVLEVDERSQEGIQNNPPDRCYICKKYLFTNLLATAEKVGAKCVVEGTNEDDLHVYRPGIRAVRELHVNSPLALFHLTKAEVRALAAELGVQAASKPSAPCLITRLPYNTKVNFAVLEKVGMGEEYLKEKGLKNVRLRLHGDVIRIEVERSAMKTILEMAEDVVSYIKGLGFRYVTLDLEGFRSGSMDLVLSEAQKSQGQAE
;
A
#
# COMPACT_ATOMS: atom_id res chain seq x y z
N MET A 1 -0.46 -26.59 -3.10
CA MET A 1 -1.13 -25.71 -4.11
C MET A 1 -2.29 -26.48 -4.76
N THR A 2 -3.46 -25.86 -4.90
CA THR A 2 -4.61 -26.44 -5.64
C THR A 2 -4.38 -26.38 -7.12
N GLU A 3 -5.08 -27.22 -7.93
CA GLU A 3 -5.02 -27.19 -9.39
C GLU A 3 -5.40 -25.81 -9.95
N GLN A 4 -6.47 -25.21 -9.41
CA GLN A 4 -6.93 -23.89 -9.83
C GLN A 4 -5.86 -22.80 -9.59
N LEU A 5 -5.19 -22.81 -8.44
CA LEU A 5 -4.12 -21.85 -8.14
C LEU A 5 -2.90 -22.06 -9.04
N ARG A 6 -2.59 -23.31 -9.38
CA ARG A 6 -1.52 -23.63 -10.34
C ARG A 6 -1.82 -23.03 -11.70
N GLN A 7 -3.04 -23.19 -12.21
CA GLN A 7 -3.44 -22.61 -13.50
C GLN A 7 -3.37 -21.06 -13.50
N LYS A 8 -3.82 -20.42 -12.42
CA LYS A 8 -3.71 -18.95 -12.27
C LYS A 8 -2.24 -18.50 -12.28
N LYS A 9 -1.36 -19.24 -11.60
CA LYS A 9 0.07 -18.99 -11.58
C LYS A 9 0.68 -19.10 -12.99
N GLU A 10 0.41 -20.19 -13.69
CA GLU A 10 0.89 -20.44 -15.06
C GLU A 10 0.43 -19.34 -16.03
N ASN A 11 -0.84 -18.91 -15.93
CA ASN A 11 -1.36 -17.80 -16.72
C ASN A 11 -0.62 -16.48 -16.44
N LEU A 12 -0.35 -16.19 -15.16
CA LEU A 12 0.37 -14.99 -14.77
C LEU A 12 1.85 -15.03 -15.21
N GLU A 13 2.51 -16.19 -15.09
CA GLU A 13 3.88 -16.42 -15.60
C GLU A 13 3.96 -16.20 -17.12
N GLN A 14 3.02 -16.77 -17.87
CA GLN A 14 2.95 -16.58 -19.31
C GLN A 14 2.73 -15.11 -19.67
N TRP A 15 1.80 -14.45 -18.99
CA TRP A 15 1.54 -13.03 -19.19
C TRP A 15 2.80 -12.18 -18.96
N MET A 16 3.55 -12.46 -17.87
CA MET A 16 4.82 -11.77 -17.59
C MET A 16 5.86 -12.03 -18.70
N ALA A 17 5.99 -13.28 -19.17
CA ALA A 17 6.92 -13.64 -20.24
C ALA A 17 6.62 -12.95 -21.58
N ASP A 18 5.36 -12.69 -21.86
CA ASP A 18 4.94 -11.99 -23.07
C ASP A 18 5.23 -10.49 -23.00
N HIS A 19 4.95 -9.86 -21.86
CA HIS A 19 5.05 -8.39 -21.72
C HIS A 19 6.47 -7.91 -21.34
N VAL A 20 7.29 -8.74 -20.72
CA VAL A 20 8.65 -8.32 -20.32
C VAL A 20 9.51 -7.93 -21.54
N LYS A 21 9.28 -8.54 -22.69
CA LYS A 21 10.01 -8.27 -23.93
C LYS A 21 9.76 -6.86 -24.50
N GLU A 22 8.64 -6.25 -24.13
CA GLU A 22 8.28 -4.89 -24.53
C GLU A 22 8.79 -3.84 -23.52
N GLY A 23 9.48 -4.28 -22.46
CA GLY A 23 9.86 -3.48 -21.32
C GLY A 23 8.72 -3.36 -20.32
N ILE A 24 8.96 -3.81 -19.08
CA ILE A 24 7.97 -3.81 -18.00
C ILE A 24 8.42 -2.92 -16.84
N CYS A 25 7.50 -2.14 -16.32
CA CYS A 25 7.67 -1.24 -15.19
C CYS A 25 6.63 -1.56 -14.12
N ILE A 26 7.07 -1.91 -12.92
CA ILE A 26 6.21 -2.28 -11.80
C ILE A 26 6.08 -1.12 -10.82
N ALA A 27 4.85 -0.69 -10.50
CA ALA A 27 4.58 0.18 -9.36
C ALA A 27 4.88 -0.58 -8.06
N PHE A 28 6.03 -0.30 -7.46
CA PHE A 28 6.61 -1.12 -6.41
C PHE A 28 6.54 -0.46 -5.04
N SER A 29 5.78 -1.06 -4.12
CA SER A 29 5.62 -0.59 -2.74
C SER A 29 6.29 -1.51 -1.69
N ALA A 30 7.02 -2.55 -2.12
CA ALA A 30 7.50 -3.63 -1.26
C ALA A 30 6.40 -4.33 -0.42
N GLY A 31 5.13 -4.17 -0.79
CA GLY A 31 4.01 -4.96 -0.29
C GLY A 31 3.95 -6.31 -1.01
N VAL A 32 3.22 -7.28 -0.45
CA VAL A 32 3.20 -8.67 -0.98
C VAL A 32 2.77 -8.75 -2.45
N ASP A 33 1.76 -7.96 -2.87
CA ASP A 33 1.25 -7.97 -4.24
C ASP A 33 2.30 -7.49 -5.24
N SER A 34 2.85 -6.29 -5.01
CA SER A 34 3.88 -5.72 -5.89
C SER A 34 5.18 -6.52 -5.86
N SER A 35 5.53 -7.15 -4.74
CA SER A 35 6.73 -7.99 -4.63
C SER A 35 6.57 -9.32 -5.38
N LEU A 36 5.37 -9.92 -5.36
CA LEU A 36 5.08 -11.10 -6.18
C LEU A 36 5.21 -10.78 -7.66
N LEU A 37 4.59 -9.67 -8.11
CA LEU A 37 4.66 -9.22 -9.50
C LEU A 37 6.11 -8.92 -9.92
N LEU A 38 6.87 -8.23 -9.07
CA LEU A 38 8.26 -7.91 -9.36
C LEU A 38 9.12 -9.17 -9.45
N LYS A 39 8.95 -10.15 -8.55
CA LYS A 39 9.64 -11.43 -8.59
C LYS A 39 9.40 -12.15 -9.92
N MET A 40 8.13 -12.29 -10.31
CA MET A 40 7.77 -12.99 -11.54
C MET A 40 8.25 -12.25 -12.79
N ALA A 41 8.17 -10.91 -12.80
CA ALA A 41 8.70 -10.10 -13.89
C ALA A 41 10.23 -10.22 -14.00
N CYS A 42 10.96 -10.20 -12.87
CA CYS A 42 12.42 -10.35 -12.86
C CYS A 42 12.85 -11.76 -13.32
N ASP A 43 12.13 -12.80 -12.93
CA ASP A 43 12.40 -14.17 -13.42
C ASP A 43 12.20 -14.25 -14.95
N ALA A 44 11.11 -13.69 -15.47
CA ALA A 44 10.85 -13.63 -16.91
C ALA A 44 11.88 -12.74 -17.64
N GLY A 45 12.24 -11.59 -17.08
CA GLY A 45 13.26 -10.68 -17.62
C GLY A 45 14.64 -11.32 -17.70
N LYS A 46 15.03 -12.05 -16.65
CA LYS A 46 16.30 -12.81 -16.64
C LYS A 46 16.32 -13.87 -17.74
N ALA A 47 15.21 -14.59 -17.93
CA ALA A 47 15.10 -15.59 -18.98
C ALA A 47 15.13 -14.97 -20.39
N ALA A 48 14.60 -13.76 -20.57
CA ALA A 48 14.56 -13.04 -21.84
C ALA A 48 15.82 -12.15 -22.07
N GLY A 49 16.68 -11.96 -21.06
CA GLY A 49 17.84 -11.09 -21.15
C GLY A 49 17.49 -9.59 -21.19
N VAL A 50 16.38 -9.18 -20.58
CA VAL A 50 15.91 -7.79 -20.56
C VAL A 50 15.75 -7.27 -19.13
N PRO A 51 15.97 -5.96 -18.90
CA PRO A 51 15.80 -5.37 -17.57
C PRO A 51 14.32 -5.24 -17.19
N VAL A 52 14.07 -5.25 -15.87
CA VAL A 52 12.77 -4.97 -15.26
C VAL A 52 12.92 -3.78 -14.34
N TRP A 53 12.02 -2.81 -14.47
CA TRP A 53 12.05 -1.60 -13.64
C TRP A 53 11.05 -1.70 -12.49
N ALA A 54 11.53 -1.47 -11.27
CA ALA A 54 10.72 -1.27 -10.07
C ALA A 54 10.68 0.22 -9.75
N VAL A 55 9.50 0.84 -9.74
CA VAL A 55 9.34 2.27 -9.43
C VAL A 55 8.63 2.43 -8.10
N THR A 56 9.31 3.05 -7.15
CA THR A 56 8.78 3.35 -5.81
C THR A 56 8.58 4.85 -5.64
N PHE A 57 7.42 5.24 -5.14
CA PHE A 57 7.15 6.64 -4.79
C PHE A 57 7.70 6.95 -3.40
N SER A 58 8.60 7.92 -3.32
CA SER A 58 9.03 8.53 -2.06
C SER A 58 8.07 9.65 -1.72
N THR A 59 7.23 9.46 -0.71
CA THR A 59 6.18 10.39 -0.33
C THR A 59 6.19 10.65 1.17
N LYS A 60 5.63 11.79 1.59
CA LYS A 60 5.47 12.11 3.02
C LYS A 60 4.26 11.44 3.69
N LEU A 61 3.44 10.77 2.90
CA LEU A 61 2.24 10.07 3.36
C LEU A 61 2.47 8.57 3.62
N HIS A 62 3.64 8.05 3.27
CA HIS A 62 4.01 6.67 3.57
C HIS A 62 4.66 6.56 4.97
N PRO A 63 4.47 5.45 5.67
CA PRO A 63 5.17 5.16 6.91
C PRO A 63 6.69 5.16 6.72
N HIS A 64 7.43 5.49 7.80
CA HIS A 64 8.88 5.43 7.78
C HIS A 64 9.40 4.02 7.49
N GLY A 65 10.57 3.92 6.87
CA GLY A 65 11.26 2.66 6.56
C GLY A 65 10.80 1.97 5.27
N GLU A 66 9.63 2.29 4.72
CA GLU A 66 9.11 1.61 3.51
C GLU A 66 10.00 1.79 2.26
N LEU A 67 10.64 2.96 2.13
CA LEU A 67 11.53 3.21 1.01
C LEU A 67 12.80 2.36 1.07
N GLU A 68 13.36 2.18 2.25
CA GLU A 68 14.55 1.33 2.44
C GLU A 68 14.22 -0.14 2.20
N ASP A 69 13.10 -0.61 2.74
CA ASP A 69 12.57 -1.94 2.45
C ASP A 69 12.41 -2.17 0.94
N ALA A 70 11.91 -1.15 0.21
CA ALA A 70 11.73 -1.23 -1.23
C ALA A 70 13.07 -1.27 -1.98
N ARG A 71 14.07 -0.49 -1.55
CA ARG A 71 15.43 -0.53 -2.13
C ARG A 71 16.07 -1.90 -1.99
N GLN A 72 16.02 -2.43 -0.77
CA GLN A 72 16.58 -3.74 -0.47
C GLN A 72 15.87 -4.83 -1.27
N ALA A 73 14.53 -4.88 -1.24
CA ALA A 73 13.76 -5.91 -1.94
C ALA A 73 13.93 -5.84 -3.47
N ALA A 74 14.00 -4.64 -4.06
CA ALA A 74 14.27 -4.50 -5.49
C ALA A 74 15.64 -5.01 -5.88
N ALA A 75 16.69 -4.71 -5.07
CA ALA A 75 18.05 -5.21 -5.29
C ALA A 75 18.12 -6.74 -5.16
N GLU A 76 17.50 -7.32 -4.14
CA GLU A 76 17.44 -8.77 -3.94
C GLU A 76 16.74 -9.50 -5.10
N LEU A 77 15.73 -8.90 -5.69
CA LEU A 77 15.00 -9.45 -6.84
C LEU A 77 15.71 -9.20 -8.19
N GLY A 78 16.74 -8.35 -8.20
CA GLY A 78 17.51 -8.02 -9.39
C GLY A 78 16.82 -7.03 -10.35
N ALA A 79 15.97 -6.16 -9.82
CA ALA A 79 15.30 -5.12 -10.60
C ALA A 79 16.11 -3.82 -10.66
N GLU A 80 15.97 -3.09 -11.76
CA GLU A 80 16.42 -1.69 -11.85
C GLU A 80 15.47 -0.81 -11.04
N HIS A 81 15.94 -0.27 -9.91
CA HIS A 81 15.09 0.46 -8.98
C HIS A 81 15.14 1.97 -9.21
N ILE A 82 13.98 2.56 -9.45
CA ILE A 82 13.80 4.02 -9.61
C ILE A 82 12.95 4.53 -8.45
N VAL A 83 13.45 5.55 -7.77
CA VAL A 83 12.69 6.27 -6.73
C VAL A 83 12.19 7.58 -7.30
N LEU A 84 10.87 7.75 -7.31
CA LEU A 84 10.22 9.00 -7.69
C LEU A 84 9.87 9.79 -6.43
N GLU A 85 10.53 10.90 -6.23
CA GLU A 85 10.14 11.85 -5.20
C GLU A 85 8.87 12.58 -5.62
N VAL A 86 7.84 12.51 -4.81
CA VAL A 86 6.54 13.14 -5.04
C VAL A 86 6.12 13.95 -3.83
N ASP A 87 5.64 15.16 -4.10
CA ASP A 87 5.07 16.04 -3.08
C ASP A 87 3.55 16.15 -3.26
N GLU A 88 2.82 15.30 -2.53
CA GLU A 88 1.35 15.31 -2.55
C GLU A 88 0.76 16.58 -1.96
N ARG A 89 1.54 17.41 -1.24
CA ARG A 89 1.08 18.71 -0.74
C ARG A 89 0.74 19.67 -1.87
N SER A 90 1.34 19.45 -3.04
CA SER A 90 1.05 20.22 -4.27
C SER A 90 -0.35 19.89 -4.84
N GLN A 91 -0.99 18.81 -4.39
CA GLN A 91 -2.31 18.38 -4.86
C GLN A 91 -3.41 18.95 -3.98
N GLU A 92 -4.01 20.06 -4.39
CA GLU A 92 -5.08 20.74 -3.63
C GLU A 92 -6.25 19.81 -3.28
N GLY A 93 -6.59 18.89 -4.19
CA GLY A 93 -7.66 17.91 -3.97
C GLY A 93 -7.43 16.95 -2.79
N ILE A 94 -6.18 16.77 -2.32
CA ILE A 94 -5.87 15.90 -1.18
C ILE A 94 -5.93 16.65 0.16
N GLN A 95 -5.72 17.96 0.16
CA GLN A 95 -5.53 18.77 1.37
C GLN A 95 -6.72 18.73 2.34
N ASN A 96 -7.91 18.46 1.86
CA ASN A 96 -9.12 18.36 2.68
C ASN A 96 -9.55 16.92 2.95
N ASN A 97 -8.70 15.93 2.61
CA ASN A 97 -8.96 14.51 2.82
C ASN A 97 -10.37 14.05 2.34
N PRO A 98 -10.76 14.33 1.09
CA PRO A 98 -12.08 13.93 0.60
C PRO A 98 -12.20 12.40 0.48
N PRO A 99 -13.42 11.84 0.37
CA PRO A 99 -13.61 10.40 0.18
C PRO A 99 -12.84 9.83 -1.03
N ASP A 100 -12.77 10.56 -2.13
CA ASP A 100 -12.08 10.16 -3.36
C ASP A 100 -10.59 10.54 -3.41
N ARG A 101 -9.98 10.97 -2.27
CA ARG A 101 -8.55 11.35 -2.20
C ARG A 101 -7.61 10.30 -2.80
N CYS A 102 -7.96 9.00 -2.65
CA CYS A 102 -7.12 7.91 -3.18
C CYS A 102 -7.13 7.90 -4.72
N TYR A 103 -8.23 8.28 -5.36
CA TYR A 103 -8.29 8.45 -6.80
C TYR A 103 -7.41 9.63 -7.24
N ILE A 104 -7.54 10.78 -6.60
CA ILE A 104 -6.77 11.99 -6.92
C ILE A 104 -5.26 11.72 -6.77
N CYS A 105 -4.86 11.15 -5.63
CA CYS A 105 -3.48 10.80 -5.35
C CYS A 105 -2.95 9.79 -6.37
N LYS A 106 -3.66 8.68 -6.57
CA LYS A 106 -3.20 7.61 -7.46
C LYS A 106 -3.12 8.09 -8.91
N LYS A 107 -4.05 8.92 -9.37
CA LYS A 107 -3.98 9.54 -10.69
C LYS A 107 -2.72 10.38 -10.88
N TYR A 108 -2.38 11.23 -9.91
CA TYR A 108 -1.16 12.01 -9.93
C TYR A 108 0.11 11.13 -9.92
N LEU A 109 0.19 10.16 -9.00
CA LEU A 109 1.34 9.27 -8.90
C LEU A 109 1.54 8.45 -10.18
N PHE A 110 0.47 7.89 -10.72
CA PHE A 110 0.55 7.01 -11.89
C PHE A 110 0.77 7.77 -13.20
N THR A 111 0.36 9.04 -13.30
CA THR A 111 0.77 9.90 -14.41
C THR A 111 2.29 10.08 -14.42
N ASN A 112 2.92 10.31 -13.27
CA ASN A 112 4.38 10.39 -13.15
C ASN A 112 5.07 9.04 -13.42
N LEU A 113 4.44 7.93 -13.00
CA LEU A 113 4.93 6.59 -13.30
C LEU A 113 4.97 6.30 -14.80
N LEU A 114 3.89 6.60 -15.52
CA LEU A 114 3.80 6.42 -16.96
C LEU A 114 4.87 7.23 -17.70
N ALA A 115 5.06 8.50 -17.31
CA ALA A 115 6.12 9.35 -17.88
C ALA A 115 7.53 8.79 -17.58
N THR A 116 7.71 8.11 -16.46
CA THR A 116 8.99 7.47 -16.11
C THR A 116 9.17 6.16 -16.90
N ALA A 117 8.13 5.35 -17.05
CA ALA A 117 8.16 4.15 -17.86
C ALA A 117 8.52 4.47 -19.33
N GLU A 118 7.95 5.55 -19.89
CA GLU A 118 8.29 6.02 -21.22
C GLU A 118 9.77 6.38 -21.37
N LYS A 119 10.34 7.10 -20.38
CA LYS A 119 11.77 7.49 -20.39
C LYS A 119 12.73 6.31 -20.37
N VAL A 120 12.36 5.20 -19.73
CA VAL A 120 13.18 3.99 -19.69
C VAL A 120 12.82 2.98 -20.80
N GLY A 121 11.90 3.35 -21.69
CA GLY A 121 11.47 2.51 -22.81
C GLY A 121 10.54 1.35 -22.42
N ALA A 122 9.95 1.36 -21.23
CA ALA A 122 9.00 0.36 -20.79
C ALA A 122 7.59 0.68 -21.33
N LYS A 123 6.99 -0.24 -22.09
CA LYS A 123 5.65 -0.08 -22.66
C LYS A 123 4.56 -0.65 -21.77
N CYS A 124 4.90 -1.59 -20.91
CA CYS A 124 3.96 -2.23 -19.99
C CYS A 124 4.15 -1.70 -18.57
N VAL A 125 3.14 -1.03 -18.05
CA VAL A 125 3.11 -0.57 -16.65
C VAL A 125 2.14 -1.42 -15.85
N VAL A 126 2.59 -1.91 -14.69
CA VAL A 126 1.89 -2.91 -13.86
C VAL A 126 1.75 -2.44 -12.43
N GLU A 127 0.62 -2.74 -11.80
CA GLU A 127 0.37 -2.48 -10.39
C GLU A 127 -0.32 -3.66 -9.69
N GLY A 128 -0.36 -3.65 -8.37
CA GLY A 128 -0.69 -4.81 -7.54
C GLY A 128 -2.15 -4.91 -7.07
N THR A 129 -3.14 -4.35 -7.78
CA THR A 129 -4.55 -4.60 -7.46
C THR A 129 -4.88 -6.09 -7.65
N ASN A 130 -5.42 -6.74 -6.61
CA ASN A 130 -5.83 -8.15 -6.62
C ASN A 130 -7.35 -8.29 -6.65
N GLU A 131 -7.87 -9.52 -6.72
CA GLU A 131 -9.31 -9.79 -6.82
C GLU A 131 -10.10 -9.20 -5.63
N ASP A 132 -9.61 -9.35 -4.39
CA ASP A 132 -10.34 -8.86 -3.22
C ASP A 132 -10.48 -7.34 -3.21
N ASP A 133 -9.52 -6.61 -3.81
CA ASP A 133 -9.56 -5.15 -3.92
C ASP A 133 -10.71 -4.66 -4.81
N LEU A 134 -11.20 -5.49 -5.74
CA LEU A 134 -12.33 -5.15 -6.63
C LEU A 134 -13.68 -5.14 -5.89
N HIS A 135 -13.77 -5.80 -4.74
CA HIS A 135 -15.01 -6.00 -3.98
C HIS A 135 -15.12 -5.10 -2.75
N VAL A 136 -14.17 -4.17 -2.54
CA VAL A 136 -14.17 -3.22 -1.44
C VAL A 136 -14.03 -1.78 -1.95
N TYR A 137 -14.35 -0.80 -1.10
CA TYR A 137 -14.20 0.61 -1.46
C TYR A 137 -12.74 0.97 -1.75
N ARG A 138 -12.41 1.13 -3.02
CA ARG A 138 -11.06 1.42 -3.52
C ARG A 138 -11.07 2.47 -4.64
N PRO A 139 -11.35 3.74 -4.36
CA PRO A 139 -11.49 4.77 -5.41
C PRO A 139 -10.24 4.94 -6.28
N GLY A 140 -9.07 4.52 -5.79
CA GLY A 140 -7.82 4.53 -6.59
C GLY A 140 -7.84 3.59 -7.80
N ILE A 141 -8.68 2.55 -7.84
CA ILE A 141 -8.78 1.62 -8.98
C ILE A 141 -9.30 2.35 -10.24
N ARG A 142 -10.17 3.34 -10.07
CA ARG A 142 -10.64 4.17 -11.19
C ARG A 142 -9.47 4.86 -11.91
N ALA A 143 -8.50 5.40 -11.17
CA ALA A 143 -7.31 6.01 -11.78
C ALA A 143 -6.45 5.00 -12.56
N VAL A 144 -6.33 3.76 -12.06
CA VAL A 144 -5.60 2.67 -12.76
C VAL A 144 -6.26 2.35 -14.10
N ARG A 145 -7.60 2.23 -14.10
CA ARG A 145 -8.37 1.95 -15.32
C ARG A 145 -8.28 3.10 -16.32
N GLU A 146 -8.51 4.35 -15.89
CA GLU A 146 -8.42 5.55 -16.73
C GLU A 146 -7.05 5.74 -17.38
N LEU A 147 -5.99 5.35 -16.69
CA LEU A 147 -4.60 5.45 -17.16
C LEU A 147 -4.12 4.19 -17.87
N HIS A 148 -4.99 3.20 -18.09
CA HIS A 148 -4.68 1.93 -18.76
C HIS A 148 -3.47 1.20 -18.16
N VAL A 149 -3.30 1.27 -16.83
CA VAL A 149 -2.27 0.52 -16.12
C VAL A 149 -2.75 -0.91 -15.87
N ASN A 150 -1.89 -1.88 -16.07
CA ASN A 150 -2.24 -3.30 -15.99
C ASN A 150 -2.29 -3.78 -14.52
N SER A 151 -3.34 -4.54 -14.18
CA SER A 151 -3.52 -5.18 -12.88
C SER A 151 -3.60 -6.71 -13.05
N PRO A 152 -2.48 -7.40 -13.32
CA PRO A 152 -2.53 -8.82 -13.70
C PRO A 152 -3.02 -9.74 -12.58
N LEU A 153 -2.86 -9.38 -11.31
CA LEU A 153 -3.44 -10.17 -10.21
C LEU A 153 -4.97 -10.18 -10.26
N ALA A 154 -5.58 -9.03 -10.53
CA ALA A 154 -7.03 -8.92 -10.73
C ALA A 154 -7.46 -9.58 -12.04
N LEU A 155 -6.69 -9.44 -13.13
CA LEU A 155 -6.96 -10.04 -14.43
C LEU A 155 -7.10 -11.57 -14.32
N PHE A 156 -6.26 -12.20 -13.51
CA PHE A 156 -6.29 -13.67 -13.30
C PHE A 156 -7.03 -14.06 -12.01
N HIS A 157 -7.84 -13.15 -11.44
CA HIS A 157 -8.68 -13.42 -10.28
C HIS A 157 -7.92 -13.98 -9.07
N LEU A 158 -6.69 -13.48 -8.83
CA LEU A 158 -5.90 -13.87 -7.67
C LEU A 158 -6.36 -13.13 -6.42
N THR A 159 -6.86 -13.89 -5.44
CA THR A 159 -7.22 -13.36 -4.13
C THR A 159 -5.98 -13.04 -3.30
N LYS A 160 -6.13 -12.22 -2.26
CA LYS A 160 -5.03 -11.88 -1.35
C LYS A 160 -4.39 -13.11 -0.69
N ALA A 161 -5.21 -14.10 -0.36
CA ALA A 161 -4.73 -15.36 0.21
C ALA A 161 -3.87 -16.15 -0.81
N GLU A 162 -4.32 -16.22 -2.07
CA GLU A 162 -3.58 -16.86 -3.15
C GLU A 162 -2.28 -16.12 -3.48
N VAL A 163 -2.29 -14.78 -3.51
CA VAL A 163 -1.08 -13.96 -3.67
C VAL A 163 -0.05 -14.26 -2.58
N ARG A 164 -0.47 -14.33 -1.30
CA ARG A 164 0.43 -14.69 -0.19
C ARG A 164 0.98 -16.10 -0.32
N ALA A 165 0.16 -17.06 -0.76
CA ALA A 165 0.59 -18.44 -0.95
C ALA A 165 1.66 -18.54 -2.07
N LEU A 166 1.44 -17.88 -3.21
CA LEU A 166 2.41 -17.83 -4.31
C LEU A 166 3.69 -17.08 -3.91
N ALA A 167 3.56 -15.96 -3.20
CA ALA A 167 4.71 -15.21 -2.71
C ALA A 167 5.57 -16.06 -1.76
N ALA A 168 4.96 -16.82 -0.86
CA ALA A 168 5.66 -17.74 0.03
C ALA A 168 6.35 -18.89 -0.75
N GLU A 169 5.67 -19.47 -1.74
CA GLU A 169 6.22 -20.53 -2.59
C GLU A 169 7.45 -20.03 -3.39
N LEU A 170 7.40 -18.80 -3.90
CA LEU A 170 8.49 -18.19 -4.65
C LEU A 170 9.58 -17.53 -3.78
N GLY A 171 9.51 -17.70 -2.45
CA GLY A 171 10.48 -17.18 -1.51
C GLY A 171 10.48 -15.66 -1.35
N VAL A 172 9.36 -14.99 -1.67
CA VAL A 172 9.22 -13.54 -1.50
C VAL A 172 9.08 -13.19 -0.03
N GLN A 173 10.03 -12.43 0.52
CA GLN A 173 10.06 -12.07 1.95
C GLN A 173 8.80 -11.33 2.42
N ALA A 174 8.19 -10.52 1.55
CA ALA A 174 6.98 -9.77 1.84
C ALA A 174 5.71 -10.64 2.03
N ALA A 175 5.77 -11.98 1.85
CA ALA A 175 4.61 -12.87 1.97
C ALA A 175 3.87 -12.74 3.31
N SER A 176 4.59 -12.49 4.40
CA SER A 176 4.05 -12.30 5.76
C SER A 176 3.91 -10.83 6.18
N LYS A 177 4.36 -9.87 5.35
CA LYS A 177 4.33 -8.45 5.69
C LYS A 177 2.88 -7.96 5.84
N PRO A 178 2.53 -7.25 6.95
CA PRO A 178 1.22 -6.63 7.06
C PRO A 178 1.06 -5.49 6.06
N SER A 179 -0.19 -5.15 5.72
CA SER A 179 -0.45 -4.00 4.86
C SER A 179 -0.14 -2.69 5.58
N ALA A 180 0.51 -1.75 4.87
CA ALA A 180 0.88 -0.44 5.39
C ALA A 180 0.19 0.67 4.57
N PRO A 181 -1.09 0.97 4.84
CA PRO A 181 -1.81 2.02 4.13
C PRO A 181 -1.28 3.40 4.48
N CYS A 182 -1.37 4.32 3.52
CA CYS A 182 -1.00 5.72 3.62
C CYS A 182 -1.48 6.38 4.93
N LEU A 183 -0.63 7.22 5.56
CA LEU A 183 -0.88 7.86 6.86
C LEU A 183 -2.13 8.76 6.87
N ILE A 184 -2.55 9.31 5.73
CA ILE A 184 -3.76 10.14 5.67
C ILE A 184 -5.03 9.37 6.08
N THR A 185 -5.02 8.04 6.00
CA THR A 185 -6.10 7.19 6.50
C THR A 185 -6.27 7.26 8.02
N ARG A 186 -5.35 7.88 8.75
CA ARG A 186 -5.44 8.09 10.20
C ARG A 186 -6.33 9.28 10.56
N LEU A 187 -6.73 10.08 9.57
CA LEU A 187 -7.61 11.23 9.75
C LEU A 187 -9.03 10.91 9.29
N PRO A 188 -10.07 11.46 9.93
CA PRO A 188 -11.42 11.42 9.42
C PRO A 188 -11.52 12.08 8.03
N TYR A 189 -12.43 11.60 7.20
CA TYR A 189 -12.73 12.25 5.92
C TYR A 189 -13.16 13.70 6.12
N ASN A 190 -12.88 14.53 5.11
CA ASN A 190 -13.19 15.96 5.09
C ASN A 190 -12.48 16.76 6.22
N THR A 191 -11.35 16.23 6.73
CA THR A 191 -10.48 16.92 7.68
C THR A 191 -9.31 17.53 6.94
N LYS A 192 -8.97 18.78 7.22
CA LYS A 192 -7.78 19.43 6.65
C LYS A 192 -6.51 18.68 7.06
N VAL A 193 -5.74 18.26 6.07
CA VAL A 193 -4.51 17.49 6.28
C VAL A 193 -3.40 18.38 6.84
N ASN A 194 -2.88 18.00 7.99
CA ASN A 194 -1.67 18.60 8.55
C ASN A 194 -0.53 17.56 8.49
N PHE A 195 0.38 17.73 7.56
CA PHE A 195 1.48 16.78 7.33
C PHE A 195 2.42 16.63 8.54
N ALA A 196 2.67 17.71 9.28
CA ALA A 196 3.47 17.64 10.50
C ALA A 196 2.77 16.81 11.62
N VAL A 197 1.45 16.84 11.67
CA VAL A 197 0.67 15.98 12.57
C VAL A 197 0.69 14.54 12.11
N LEU A 198 0.59 14.27 10.82
CA LEU A 198 0.68 12.91 10.27
C LEU A 198 2.06 12.28 10.50
N GLU A 199 3.14 13.06 10.41
CA GLU A 199 4.48 12.61 10.76
C GLU A 199 4.55 12.14 12.23
N LYS A 200 4.00 12.92 13.16
CA LYS A 200 3.90 12.55 14.57
C LYS A 200 3.07 11.28 14.81
N VAL A 201 1.97 11.13 14.06
CA VAL A 201 1.17 9.89 14.09
C VAL A 201 2.02 8.70 13.60
N GLY A 202 2.78 8.88 12.53
CA GLY A 202 3.73 7.87 12.02
C GLY A 202 4.77 7.48 13.07
N MET A 203 5.41 8.47 13.73
CA MET A 203 6.37 8.23 14.83
C MET A 203 5.75 7.44 15.99
N GLY A 204 4.49 7.74 16.34
CA GLY A 204 3.77 7.00 17.38
C GLY A 204 3.49 5.55 16.98
N GLU A 205 3.12 5.28 15.73
CA GLU A 205 2.92 3.91 15.23
C GLU A 205 4.25 3.14 15.20
N GLU A 206 5.35 3.79 14.81
CA GLU A 206 6.68 3.18 14.78
C GLU A 206 7.15 2.79 16.19
N TYR A 207 7.06 3.71 17.15
CA TYR A 207 7.34 3.41 18.56
C TYR A 207 6.58 2.19 19.07
N LEU A 208 5.29 2.09 18.76
CA LEU A 208 4.49 0.94 19.17
C LEU A 208 4.88 -0.36 18.46
N LYS A 209 5.31 -0.29 17.20
CA LYS A 209 5.86 -1.43 16.46
C LYS A 209 7.17 -1.92 17.06
N GLU A 210 8.07 -1.03 17.45
CA GLU A 210 9.33 -1.36 18.15
C GLU A 210 9.08 -2.05 19.50
N LYS A 211 7.93 -1.78 20.15
CA LYS A 211 7.46 -2.49 21.34
C LYS A 211 6.81 -3.85 21.03
N GLY A 212 6.85 -4.31 19.79
CA GLY A 212 6.38 -5.64 19.37
C GLY A 212 4.93 -5.69 18.84
N LEU A 213 4.27 -4.55 18.68
CA LEU A 213 2.90 -4.48 18.17
C LEU A 213 2.89 -4.43 16.63
N LYS A 214 2.65 -5.56 15.98
CA LYS A 214 2.76 -5.69 14.51
C LYS A 214 1.70 -4.87 13.75
N ASN A 215 0.43 -4.94 14.16
CA ASN A 215 -0.69 -4.25 13.53
C ASN A 215 -1.23 -3.17 14.46
N VAL A 216 -0.67 -1.96 14.34
CA VAL A 216 -1.10 -0.82 15.15
C VAL A 216 -1.49 0.35 14.25
N ARG A 217 -2.54 1.08 14.62
CA ARG A 217 -2.95 2.32 13.95
C ARG A 217 -3.29 3.37 15.02
N LEU A 218 -2.81 4.58 14.80
CA LEU A 218 -3.14 5.74 15.60
C LEU A 218 -4.11 6.64 14.83
N ARG A 219 -5.40 6.58 15.15
CA ARG A 219 -6.43 7.40 14.51
C ARG A 219 -6.59 8.71 15.26
N LEU A 220 -6.49 9.82 14.55
CA LEU A 220 -6.65 11.15 15.14
C LEU A 220 -8.07 11.67 14.96
N HIS A 221 -8.75 11.93 16.07
CA HIS A 221 -10.08 12.52 16.11
C HIS A 221 -10.02 13.83 16.92
N GLY A 222 -9.77 14.97 16.26
CA GLY A 222 -9.52 16.23 16.94
C GLY A 222 -8.28 16.13 17.84
N ASP A 223 -8.45 16.26 19.16
CA ASP A 223 -7.38 16.16 20.17
C ASP A 223 -7.15 14.73 20.71
N VAL A 224 -7.91 13.76 20.21
CA VAL A 224 -7.89 12.36 20.69
C VAL A 224 -7.13 11.47 19.73
N ILE A 225 -6.10 10.78 20.23
CA ILE A 225 -5.50 9.64 19.57
C ILE A 225 -6.23 8.37 20.02
N ARG A 226 -6.81 7.65 19.07
CA ARG A 226 -7.42 6.34 19.25
C ARG A 226 -6.47 5.28 18.73
N ILE A 227 -5.97 4.44 19.64
CA ILE A 227 -5.06 3.33 19.33
C ILE A 227 -5.90 2.12 18.92
N GLU A 228 -5.67 1.63 17.71
CA GLU A 228 -6.22 0.35 17.23
C GLU A 228 -5.09 -0.67 17.19
N VAL A 229 -5.25 -1.79 17.91
CA VAL A 229 -4.35 -2.96 17.90
C VAL A 229 -5.17 -4.23 17.74
N GLU A 230 -4.55 -5.33 17.39
CA GLU A 230 -5.23 -6.63 17.43
C GLU A 230 -5.77 -6.90 18.84
N ARG A 231 -6.94 -7.56 18.94
CA ARG A 231 -7.56 -7.87 20.24
C ARG A 231 -6.62 -8.63 21.18
N SER A 232 -5.81 -9.53 20.62
CA SER A 232 -4.79 -10.27 21.37
C SER A 232 -3.71 -9.38 21.99
N ALA A 233 -3.46 -8.20 21.41
CA ALA A 233 -2.43 -7.26 21.86
C ALA A 233 -2.95 -6.18 22.85
N MET A 234 -4.27 -6.13 23.11
CA MET A 234 -4.85 -5.14 24.02
C MET A 234 -4.27 -5.21 25.44
N LYS A 235 -4.09 -6.43 25.94
CA LYS A 235 -3.48 -6.63 27.26
C LYS A 235 -2.07 -6.03 27.33
N THR A 236 -1.27 -6.24 26.30
CA THR A 236 0.09 -5.68 26.21
C THR A 236 0.06 -4.16 26.23
N ILE A 237 -0.87 -3.50 25.50
CA ILE A 237 -1.04 -2.03 25.56
C ILE A 237 -1.38 -1.56 26.97
N LEU A 238 -2.26 -2.26 27.68
CA LEU A 238 -2.63 -1.88 29.04
C LEU A 238 -1.46 -2.05 30.04
N GLU A 239 -0.65 -3.09 29.89
CA GLU A 239 0.53 -3.33 30.72
C GLU A 239 1.62 -2.27 30.53
N MET A 240 1.70 -1.63 29.34
CA MET A 240 2.65 -0.56 29.01
C MET A 240 1.99 0.82 28.92
N ALA A 241 0.81 0.99 29.52
CA ALA A 241 -0.01 2.19 29.34
C ALA A 241 0.70 3.50 29.72
N GLU A 242 1.46 3.52 30.81
CA GLU A 242 2.18 4.72 31.26
C GLU A 242 3.22 5.17 30.22
N ASP A 243 4.02 4.24 29.69
CA ASP A 243 5.02 4.51 28.68
C ASP A 243 4.37 5.01 27.37
N VAL A 244 3.31 4.33 26.93
CA VAL A 244 2.57 4.69 25.71
C VAL A 244 1.96 6.08 25.83
N VAL A 245 1.28 6.37 26.95
CA VAL A 245 0.66 7.68 27.20
C VAL A 245 1.72 8.77 27.26
N SER A 246 2.85 8.52 27.96
CA SER A 246 3.96 9.46 28.07
C SER A 246 4.52 9.80 26.68
N TYR A 247 4.83 8.79 25.86
CA TYR A 247 5.38 8.99 24.53
C TYR A 247 4.42 9.75 23.61
N ILE A 248 3.16 9.30 23.52
CA ILE A 248 2.15 9.91 22.63
C ILE A 248 1.85 11.36 23.03
N LYS A 249 1.79 11.65 24.35
CA LYS A 249 1.66 13.04 24.83
C LYS A 249 2.90 13.88 24.55
N GLY A 250 4.09 13.29 24.60
CA GLY A 250 5.35 13.92 24.20
C GLY A 250 5.36 14.36 22.73
N LEU A 251 4.63 13.67 21.85
CA LEU A 251 4.40 14.08 20.47
C LEU A 251 3.43 15.28 20.33
N GLY A 252 2.76 15.69 21.43
CA GLY A 252 1.87 16.84 21.48
C GLY A 252 0.37 16.50 21.38
N PHE A 253 -0.02 15.24 21.50
CA PHE A 253 -1.43 14.83 21.56
C PHE A 253 -1.97 14.92 22.99
N ARG A 254 -3.24 15.34 23.15
CA ARG A 254 -3.84 15.58 24.49
C ARG A 254 -4.41 14.33 25.14
N TYR A 255 -5.15 13.54 24.35
CA TYR A 255 -5.88 12.38 24.85
C TYR A 255 -5.43 11.13 24.11
N VAL A 256 -5.19 10.06 24.87
CA VAL A 256 -4.81 8.75 24.35
C VAL A 256 -5.87 7.76 24.78
N THR A 257 -6.44 7.04 23.84
CA THR A 257 -7.52 6.08 24.07
C THR A 257 -7.22 4.76 23.35
N LEU A 258 -7.77 3.66 23.85
CA LEU A 258 -7.71 2.35 23.20
C LEU A 258 -9.08 2.05 22.58
N ASP A 259 -9.09 1.62 21.32
CA ASP A 259 -10.30 1.13 20.67
C ASP A 259 -10.62 -0.29 21.16
N LEU A 260 -11.76 -0.45 21.86
CA LEU A 260 -12.17 -1.74 22.42
C LEU A 260 -12.61 -2.74 21.34
N GLU A 261 -12.94 -2.29 20.13
CA GLU A 261 -13.22 -3.19 19.01
C GLU A 261 -11.94 -3.74 18.36
N GLY A 262 -10.79 -3.08 18.60
CA GLY A 262 -9.51 -3.42 18.06
C GLY A 262 -9.30 -3.01 16.61
N PHE A 263 -8.19 -3.46 16.03
CA PHE A 263 -7.86 -3.17 14.65
C PHE A 263 -8.86 -3.81 13.68
N ARG A 264 -9.37 -2.98 12.76
CA ARG A 264 -10.26 -3.39 11.66
C ARG A 264 -9.83 -2.68 10.38
N SER A 265 -9.71 -3.46 9.30
CA SER A 265 -9.50 -2.86 7.98
C SER A 265 -10.71 -2.00 7.61
N GLY A 266 -10.47 -0.79 7.09
CA GLY A 266 -11.55 0.12 6.69
C GLY A 266 -12.33 0.76 7.85
N SER A 267 -11.81 0.76 9.09
CA SER A 267 -12.52 1.37 10.26
C SER A 267 -12.88 2.84 10.06
N MET A 268 -12.14 3.57 9.23
CA MET A 268 -12.42 4.97 8.88
C MET A 268 -13.48 5.11 7.76
N ASP A 269 -13.78 4.04 7.03
CA ASP A 269 -14.73 4.05 5.91
C ASP A 269 -16.19 3.80 6.37
N LEU A 270 -16.38 3.50 7.66
CA LEU A 270 -17.71 3.28 8.26
C LEU A 270 -18.62 4.51 8.20
N VAL A 271 -18.05 5.71 8.08
CA VAL A 271 -18.80 6.97 7.97
C VAL A 271 -19.26 7.26 6.55
N LEU A 272 -18.80 6.50 5.55
CA LEU A 272 -19.19 6.67 4.16
C LEU A 272 -20.54 6.02 3.90
N SER A 273 -21.45 6.76 3.25
CA SER A 273 -22.71 6.20 2.76
C SER A 273 -22.49 5.22 1.61
N GLU A 274 -23.44 4.32 1.38
CA GLU A 274 -23.37 3.39 0.24
C GLU A 274 -23.28 4.13 -1.11
N ALA A 275 -23.93 5.30 -1.24
CA ALA A 275 -23.85 6.14 -2.44
C ALA A 275 -22.42 6.68 -2.66
N GLN A 276 -21.71 7.08 -1.58
CA GLN A 276 -20.32 7.53 -1.67
C GLN A 276 -19.37 6.37 -2.03
N LYS A 277 -19.62 5.19 -1.48
CA LYS A 277 -18.83 3.99 -1.82
C LYS A 277 -19.03 3.57 -3.28
N SER A 278 -20.28 3.60 -3.77
CA SER A 278 -20.62 3.26 -5.16
C SER A 278 -20.00 4.25 -6.16
N GLN A 279 -19.98 5.55 -5.86
CA GLN A 279 -19.32 6.54 -6.71
C GLN A 279 -17.81 6.34 -6.82
N GLY A 280 -17.17 5.82 -5.77
CA GLY A 280 -15.73 5.51 -5.78
C GLY A 280 -15.39 4.23 -6.55
N GLN A 281 -16.38 3.38 -6.82
CA GLN A 281 -16.21 2.11 -7.56
C GLN A 281 -16.74 2.18 -8.99
N ALA A 282 -17.50 3.25 -9.35
CA ALA A 282 -18.14 3.38 -10.65
C ALA A 282 -17.08 3.52 -11.76
N GLU A 283 -17.18 2.60 -12.73
CA GLU A 283 -16.57 2.49 -14.07
C GLU A 283 -15.05 2.40 -14.15
#